data_4d405e3ea0d4cc150eb19e1e74390796
#
_entry.id   4d405e3ea0d4cc150eb19e1e74390796
#
_cell.length_a   1.000
_cell.length_b   1.000
_cell.length_c   1.000
_cell.angle_alpha   90.00
_cell.angle_beta   90.00
_cell.angle_gamma   90.00
#
_symmetry.space_group_name_H-M   'P 1'
#
loop_
_entity.id
_entity.type
_entity.pdbx_description
1 polymer ?
#
loop_
_entity_poly.entity_id
_entity_poly.type
_entity_poly.pdbx_seq_one_letter_code
_entity_poly.pdbx_strand_id
1 'polypeptide(L)'
;MRRREVVTLLGGATAWPFAARAQQPKPNVGYLSGRSAETDAAMLAAFRRGLGEGGYVEGRNLAIEYRFTDGRYERMAALLAELIGRKPEVIIVVGVTAEPTLLRQMKTSQIPIVFVTGADPVRTGLVASLNRPGGNVTGICTLVSEMIAKELGLLRELIPSAKTIAMLWNPHNSSEEPNEAREVTAKLGLQLNVLNASTDSELNDAFAMLDHQRANAILVTTSPFYLTKAKQIAALAAQYRVPAIYVRREYVEAGGLMSYGYDIFDSYRLVGVYSARILKGDKAGDLPVLQPTKFELVINLKTAKTLGITFPPGLLAIADEAIE
;
A
#
# COMPACT_ATOMS: atom_id res chain seq x y z
N MET A 1 60.22 1.25 -76.74
CA MET A 1 58.89 1.07 -77.37
C MET A 1 58.03 0.33 -76.41
N ARG A 2 56.84 0.90 -76.20
CA ARG A 2 55.55 0.40 -75.60
C ARG A 2 55.47 0.27 -74.08
N ARG A 3 54.76 1.31 -73.61
CA ARG A 3 53.89 1.44 -72.44
C ARG A 3 52.95 0.23 -72.24
N ARG A 4 52.75 -0.17 -71.01
CA ARG A 4 51.49 -0.76 -70.56
C ARG A 4 51.26 -0.27 -69.16
N GLU A 5 50.21 0.56 -69.04
CA GLU A 5 49.65 1.03 -67.81
C GLU A 5 48.94 -0.14 -67.10
N VAL A 6 49.28 -0.34 -65.85
CA VAL A 6 48.46 -1.20 -64.97
C VAL A 6 47.67 -0.28 -64.05
N VAL A 7 46.39 -0.18 -64.36
CA VAL A 7 45.39 0.49 -63.52
C VAL A 7 45.12 -0.41 -62.35
N THR A 8 45.57 0.00 -61.16
CA THR A 8 45.21 -0.67 -59.90
C THR A 8 43.94 -0.06 -59.40
N LEU A 9 42.82 -0.75 -59.51
CA LEU A 9 41.55 -0.45 -58.88
C LEU A 9 41.66 -0.66 -57.37
N LEU A 10 41.81 0.40 -56.61
CA LEU A 10 41.62 0.44 -55.18
C LEU A 10 40.13 0.42 -54.87
N GLY A 11 39.57 -0.78 -54.66
CA GLY A 11 38.29 -0.99 -54.05
C GLY A 11 38.33 -0.60 -52.58
N GLY A 12 37.94 0.64 -52.29
CA GLY A 12 37.75 1.10 -50.93
C GLY A 12 36.50 0.44 -50.30
N ALA A 13 36.72 -0.66 -49.60
CA ALA A 13 35.70 -1.20 -48.70
C ALA A 13 35.53 -0.22 -47.54
N THR A 14 34.53 0.65 -47.60
CA THR A 14 34.07 1.41 -46.45
C THR A 14 33.44 0.43 -45.46
N ALA A 15 34.25 -0.14 -44.59
CA ALA A 15 33.77 -0.81 -43.41
C ALA A 15 33.14 0.25 -42.50
N TRP A 16 31.85 0.44 -42.61
CA TRP A 16 31.08 1.15 -41.58
C TRP A 16 31.25 0.36 -40.29
N PRO A 17 31.79 0.98 -39.23
CA PRO A 17 31.75 0.33 -37.94
C PRO A 17 30.29 0.26 -37.55
N PHE A 18 29.67 -0.89 -37.67
CA PHE A 18 28.51 -1.21 -36.85
C PHE A 18 29.00 -1.07 -35.41
N ALA A 19 28.87 0.15 -34.86
CA ALA A 19 29.00 0.35 -33.44
C ALA A 19 27.92 -0.55 -32.81
N ALA A 20 28.34 -1.73 -32.42
CA ALA A 20 27.60 -2.57 -31.52
C ALA A 20 27.32 -1.64 -30.32
N ARG A 21 26.12 -1.06 -30.27
CA ARG A 21 25.63 -0.44 -29.08
C ARG A 21 25.63 -1.58 -28.07
N ALA A 22 26.73 -1.66 -27.29
CA ALA A 22 26.77 -2.47 -26.10
C ALA A 22 25.48 -2.11 -25.34
N GLN A 23 24.56 -3.03 -25.29
CA GLN A 23 23.31 -2.86 -24.54
C GLN A 23 23.76 -2.55 -23.12
N GLN A 24 23.65 -1.29 -22.72
CA GLN A 24 23.94 -0.93 -21.33
C GLN A 24 23.10 -1.89 -20.47
N PRO A 25 23.71 -2.53 -19.47
CA PRO A 25 23.00 -3.47 -18.62
C PRO A 25 21.76 -2.73 -18.10
N LYS A 26 20.60 -3.37 -18.27
CA LYS A 26 19.34 -2.80 -17.81
C LYS A 26 19.44 -2.62 -16.29
N PRO A 27 19.10 -1.46 -15.75
CA PRO A 27 19.03 -1.31 -14.31
C PRO A 27 18.11 -2.37 -13.72
N ASN A 28 18.50 -2.90 -12.56
CA ASN A 28 17.78 -3.93 -11.83
C ASN A 28 17.13 -3.32 -10.58
N VAL A 29 15.88 -3.65 -10.35
CA VAL A 29 15.07 -3.19 -9.19
C VAL A 29 14.67 -4.40 -8.39
N GLY A 30 14.92 -4.37 -7.08
CA GLY A 30 14.36 -5.35 -6.16
C GLY A 30 12.97 -4.91 -5.68
N TYR A 31 12.01 -5.82 -5.70
CA TYR A 31 10.67 -5.59 -5.16
C TYR A 31 10.33 -6.66 -4.13
N LEU A 32 10.21 -6.25 -2.87
CA LEU A 32 9.84 -7.11 -1.74
C LEU A 32 8.47 -6.70 -1.21
N SER A 33 7.54 -7.63 -1.17
CA SER A 33 6.20 -7.40 -0.63
C SER A 33 5.83 -8.41 0.45
N GLY A 34 5.15 -7.93 1.49
CA GLY A 34 4.50 -8.76 2.50
C GLY A 34 3.32 -9.57 1.97
N ARG A 35 2.84 -9.29 0.76
CA ARG A 35 1.68 -9.92 0.11
C ARG A 35 2.11 -11.11 -0.74
N SER A 36 1.15 -11.74 -1.44
CA SER A 36 1.39 -12.65 -2.54
C SER A 36 1.42 -11.92 -3.88
N ALA A 37 1.97 -12.54 -4.92
CA ALA A 37 1.95 -11.97 -6.27
C ALA A 37 0.54 -11.68 -6.77
N GLU A 38 -0.43 -12.55 -6.45
CA GLU A 38 -1.83 -12.41 -6.83
C GLU A 38 -2.49 -11.19 -6.15
N THR A 39 -2.36 -11.09 -4.82
CA THR A 39 -2.97 -10.01 -4.05
C THR A 39 -2.29 -8.65 -4.26
N ASP A 40 -1.07 -8.63 -4.78
CA ASP A 40 -0.31 -7.42 -5.09
C ASP A 40 -0.45 -6.97 -6.57
N ALA A 41 -1.12 -7.75 -7.42
CA ALA A 41 -1.15 -7.55 -8.87
C ALA A 41 -1.62 -6.14 -9.29
N ALA A 42 -2.70 -5.63 -8.68
CA ALA A 42 -3.24 -4.30 -8.98
C ALA A 42 -2.29 -3.18 -8.52
N MET A 43 -1.65 -3.34 -7.36
CA MET A 43 -0.65 -2.43 -6.82
C MET A 43 0.60 -2.42 -7.69
N LEU A 44 1.06 -3.59 -8.15
CA LEU A 44 2.16 -3.71 -9.09
C LEU A 44 1.87 -3.01 -10.42
N ALA A 45 0.64 -3.07 -10.91
CA ALA A 45 0.23 -2.33 -12.10
C ALA A 45 0.36 -0.81 -11.88
N ALA A 46 -0.03 -0.31 -10.70
CA ALA A 46 0.14 1.09 -10.34
C ALA A 46 1.62 1.48 -10.20
N PHE A 47 2.43 0.66 -9.55
CA PHE A 47 3.88 0.84 -9.44
C PHE A 47 4.55 0.93 -10.82
N ARG A 48 4.21 0.00 -11.73
CA ARG A 48 4.72 0.01 -13.12
C ARG A 48 4.30 1.27 -13.88
N ARG A 49 3.09 1.79 -13.67
CA ARG A 49 2.67 3.09 -14.23
C ARG A 49 3.58 4.21 -13.76
N GLY A 50 3.86 4.29 -12.45
CA GLY A 50 4.76 5.31 -11.90
C GLY A 50 6.20 5.20 -12.43
N LEU A 51 6.74 3.99 -12.61
CA LEU A 51 8.01 3.76 -13.30
C LEU A 51 7.96 4.28 -14.75
N GLY A 52 6.84 4.02 -15.45
CA GLY A 52 6.58 4.46 -16.83
C GLY A 52 6.59 5.98 -16.99
N GLU A 53 6.07 6.73 -16.01
CA GLU A 53 6.15 8.20 -15.97
C GLU A 53 7.61 8.69 -15.95
N GLY A 54 8.51 7.92 -15.33
CA GLY A 54 9.95 8.15 -15.36
C GLY A 54 10.66 7.63 -16.60
N GLY A 55 9.95 6.96 -17.53
CA GLY A 55 10.51 6.40 -18.76
C GLY A 55 11.04 4.96 -18.62
N TYR A 56 10.80 4.29 -17.48
CA TYR A 56 11.23 2.92 -17.25
C TYR A 56 10.08 1.93 -17.50
N VAL A 57 10.35 0.92 -18.31
CA VAL A 57 9.41 -0.13 -18.69
C VAL A 57 10.06 -1.49 -18.45
N GLU A 58 9.45 -2.29 -17.57
CA GLU A 58 9.91 -3.65 -17.26
C GLU A 58 10.00 -4.49 -18.55
N GLY A 59 11.08 -5.29 -18.65
CA GLY A 59 11.38 -6.12 -19.82
C GLY A 59 12.04 -5.34 -20.97
N ARG A 60 11.79 -4.03 -21.13
CA ARG A 60 12.39 -3.20 -22.20
C ARG A 60 13.70 -2.57 -21.77
N ASN A 61 13.69 -1.72 -20.76
CA ASN A 61 14.86 -0.99 -20.28
C ASN A 61 15.04 -1.06 -18.75
N LEU A 62 14.31 -1.95 -18.09
CA LEU A 62 14.35 -2.22 -16.66
C LEU A 62 14.13 -3.72 -16.42
N ALA A 63 14.83 -4.28 -15.43
CA ALA A 63 14.54 -5.58 -14.85
C ALA A 63 13.99 -5.41 -13.43
N ILE A 64 13.08 -6.27 -13.00
CA ILE A 64 12.54 -6.27 -11.64
C ILE A 64 12.64 -7.68 -11.07
N GLU A 65 13.29 -7.81 -9.91
CA GLU A 65 13.34 -9.05 -9.15
C GLU A 65 12.30 -9.01 -8.04
N TYR A 66 11.30 -9.87 -8.13
CA TYR A 66 10.20 -9.93 -7.16
C TYR A 66 10.46 -10.94 -6.05
N ARG A 67 10.11 -10.55 -4.82
CA ARG A 67 10.04 -11.43 -3.65
C ARG A 67 8.73 -11.17 -2.91
N PHE A 68 8.03 -12.24 -2.57
CA PHE A 68 6.77 -12.19 -1.84
C PHE A 68 6.88 -13.04 -0.58
N THR A 69 6.35 -12.56 0.53
CA THR A 69 6.33 -13.35 1.77
C THR A 69 5.08 -14.22 1.89
N ASP A 70 4.07 -13.98 1.04
CA ASP A 70 2.76 -14.67 1.09
C ASP A 70 2.08 -14.54 2.47
N GLY A 71 2.15 -13.32 3.07
CA GLY A 71 1.62 -13.05 4.40
C GLY A 71 2.53 -13.47 5.56
N ARG A 72 3.66 -14.13 5.28
CA ARG A 72 4.63 -14.57 6.30
C ARG A 72 5.70 -13.51 6.52
N TYR A 73 5.35 -12.47 7.26
CA TYR A 73 6.19 -11.28 7.44
C TYR A 73 7.53 -11.56 8.12
N GLU A 74 7.63 -12.64 8.90
CA GLU A 74 8.88 -13.10 9.50
C GLU A 74 9.96 -13.44 8.46
N ARG A 75 9.57 -13.64 7.19
CA ARG A 75 10.49 -13.88 6.08
C ARG A 75 11.06 -12.60 5.47
N MET A 76 10.49 -11.42 5.79
CA MET A 76 10.88 -10.17 5.12
C MET A 76 12.37 -9.88 5.27
N ALA A 77 12.93 -10.00 6.48
CA ALA A 77 14.34 -9.71 6.71
C ALA A 77 15.27 -10.65 5.90
N ALA A 78 14.94 -11.94 5.80
CA ALA A 78 15.73 -12.88 5.01
C ALA A 78 15.66 -12.59 3.51
N LEU A 79 14.46 -12.30 2.98
CA LEU A 79 14.26 -11.96 1.57
C LEU A 79 14.88 -10.60 1.21
N LEU A 80 14.88 -9.63 2.13
CA LEU A 80 15.58 -8.36 1.94
C LEU A 80 17.09 -8.58 1.85
N ALA A 81 17.68 -9.40 2.74
CA ALA A 81 19.09 -9.75 2.68
C ALA A 81 19.47 -10.42 1.35
N GLU A 82 18.63 -11.30 0.83
CA GLU A 82 18.82 -11.93 -0.48
C GLU A 82 18.83 -10.86 -1.59
N LEU A 83 17.86 -9.95 -1.62
CA LEU A 83 17.81 -8.87 -2.61
C LEU A 83 19.03 -7.94 -2.51
N ILE A 84 19.45 -7.56 -1.30
CA ILE A 84 20.66 -6.75 -1.09
C ILE A 84 21.89 -7.47 -1.70
N GLY A 85 21.99 -8.79 -1.54
CA GLY A 85 23.07 -9.59 -2.11
C GLY A 85 23.10 -9.60 -3.65
N ARG A 86 21.95 -9.34 -4.31
CA ARG A 86 21.83 -9.20 -5.77
C ARG A 86 22.29 -7.83 -6.29
N LYS A 87 22.50 -6.86 -5.39
CA LYS A 87 22.98 -5.50 -5.68
C LYS A 87 22.13 -4.77 -6.75
N PRO A 88 20.80 -4.69 -6.60
CA PRO A 88 19.99 -3.87 -7.50
C PRO A 88 20.28 -2.38 -7.27
N GLU A 89 19.91 -1.52 -8.20
CA GLU A 89 20.08 -0.07 -8.12
C GLU A 89 19.15 0.57 -7.10
N VAL A 90 17.97 -0.04 -6.87
CA VAL A 90 16.99 0.38 -5.84
C VAL A 90 16.19 -0.83 -5.39
N ILE A 91 15.80 -0.84 -4.11
CA ILE A 91 14.90 -1.86 -3.55
C ILE A 91 13.60 -1.19 -3.08
N ILE A 92 12.48 -1.77 -3.46
CA ILE A 92 11.16 -1.43 -2.93
C ILE A 92 10.82 -2.43 -1.83
N VAL A 93 10.36 -1.92 -0.66
CA VAL A 93 9.92 -2.75 0.46
C VAL A 93 8.51 -2.34 0.86
N VAL A 94 7.55 -3.22 0.63
CA VAL A 94 6.12 -2.99 0.88
C VAL A 94 5.65 -3.77 2.09
N GLY A 95 4.94 -3.09 3.00
CA GLY A 95 4.48 -3.68 4.25
C GLY A 95 5.60 -3.76 5.29
N VAL A 96 6.40 -2.68 5.38
CA VAL A 96 7.46 -2.58 6.39
C VAL A 96 6.85 -2.67 7.78
N THR A 97 7.36 -3.61 8.56
CA THR A 97 7.02 -3.79 9.97
C THR A 97 8.05 -3.13 10.87
N ALA A 98 7.73 -2.99 12.16
CA ALA A 98 8.67 -2.50 13.16
C ALA A 98 9.73 -3.56 13.60
N GLU A 99 9.90 -4.65 12.84
CA GLU A 99 10.87 -5.71 13.15
C GLU A 99 12.30 -5.17 13.11
N PRO A 100 13.06 -5.27 14.24
CA PRO A 100 14.35 -4.59 14.36
C PRO A 100 15.41 -5.01 13.34
N THR A 101 15.43 -6.28 12.93
CA THR A 101 16.40 -6.77 11.94
C THR A 101 16.11 -6.20 10.57
N LEU A 102 14.83 -6.15 10.16
CA LEU A 102 14.40 -5.54 8.91
C LEU A 102 14.78 -4.05 8.86
N LEU A 103 14.42 -3.28 9.88
CA LEU A 103 14.71 -1.85 9.96
C LEU A 103 16.22 -1.57 9.94
N ARG A 104 17.01 -2.36 10.68
CA ARG A 104 18.47 -2.25 10.65
C ARG A 104 19.04 -2.52 9.24
N GLN A 105 18.63 -3.59 8.59
CA GLN A 105 19.07 -3.91 7.23
C GLN A 105 18.73 -2.79 6.24
N MET A 106 17.52 -2.24 6.32
CA MET A 106 17.11 -1.12 5.48
C MET A 106 18.02 0.10 5.68
N LYS A 107 18.31 0.46 6.93
CA LYS A 107 19.13 1.64 7.28
C LYS A 107 20.61 1.47 6.95
N THR A 108 21.16 0.26 7.06
CA THR A 108 22.59 0.00 6.85
C THR A 108 22.92 -0.42 5.42
N SER A 109 21.94 -0.70 4.58
CA SER A 109 22.13 -1.00 3.18
C SER A 109 22.79 0.19 2.46
N GLN A 110 23.70 -0.10 1.53
CA GLN A 110 24.23 0.91 0.61
C GLN A 110 23.30 1.15 -0.58
N ILE A 111 22.30 0.29 -0.77
CA ILE A 111 21.34 0.36 -1.86
C ILE A 111 20.18 1.26 -1.41
N PRO A 112 19.77 2.23 -2.24
CA PRO A 112 18.57 3.03 -1.95
C PRO A 112 17.32 2.17 -1.77
N ILE A 113 16.50 2.51 -0.76
CA ILE A 113 15.25 1.79 -0.50
C ILE A 113 14.08 2.76 -0.52
N VAL A 114 13.03 2.38 -1.27
CA VAL A 114 11.73 3.04 -1.27
C VAL A 114 10.73 2.14 -0.54
N PHE A 115 10.21 2.61 0.58
CA PHE A 115 9.29 1.80 1.40
C PHE A 115 7.81 2.23 1.27
N VAL A 116 6.91 1.31 1.61
CA VAL A 116 5.50 1.58 1.94
C VAL A 116 5.25 1.03 3.33
N THR A 117 4.79 1.88 4.23
CA THR A 117 4.51 1.51 5.62
C THR A 117 3.21 2.15 6.13
N GLY A 118 2.48 1.44 6.98
CA GLY A 118 1.38 1.99 7.78
C GLY A 118 1.85 2.59 9.12
N ALA A 119 3.02 2.16 9.60
CA ALA A 119 3.60 2.67 10.83
C ALA A 119 4.28 4.02 10.63
N ASP A 120 4.38 4.82 11.68
CA ASP A 120 5.15 6.06 11.68
C ASP A 120 6.65 5.76 11.53
N PRO A 121 7.30 6.12 10.40
CA PRO A 121 8.68 5.79 10.13
C PRO A 121 9.67 6.62 10.97
N VAL A 122 9.23 7.75 11.53
CA VAL A 122 10.03 8.54 12.48
C VAL A 122 10.01 7.87 13.84
N ARG A 123 8.85 7.48 14.33
CA ARG A 123 8.67 6.76 15.60
C ARG A 123 9.43 5.43 15.62
N THR A 124 9.44 4.69 14.52
CA THR A 124 10.19 3.44 14.38
C THR A 124 11.70 3.67 14.19
N GLY A 125 12.12 4.92 14.02
CA GLY A 125 13.52 5.29 13.76
C GLY A 125 14.02 4.87 12.37
N LEU A 126 13.13 4.58 11.43
CA LEU A 126 13.48 4.24 10.05
C LEU A 126 14.05 5.46 9.32
N VAL A 127 13.47 6.64 9.58
CA VAL A 127 13.90 7.93 9.02
C VAL A 127 14.07 8.99 10.13
N ALA A 128 14.87 10.02 9.88
CA ALA A 128 15.06 11.11 10.84
C ALA A 128 13.83 12.04 10.90
N SER A 129 13.23 12.34 9.76
CA SER A 129 11.99 13.11 9.64
C SER A 129 11.32 12.82 8.29
N LEU A 130 10.04 13.15 8.14
CA LEU A 130 9.33 12.95 6.87
C LEU A 130 9.89 13.85 5.77
N ASN A 131 10.19 15.12 6.07
CA ASN A 131 10.68 16.08 5.07
C ASN A 131 12.13 15.83 4.66
N ARG A 132 12.96 15.30 5.56
CA ARG A 132 14.37 14.96 5.31
C ARG A 132 14.68 13.61 5.94
N PRO A 133 14.40 12.51 5.23
CA PRO A 133 14.59 11.16 5.75
C PRO A 133 16.03 10.90 6.18
N GLY A 134 16.98 11.41 5.41
CA GLY A 134 18.41 11.15 5.58
C GLY A 134 18.78 9.71 5.21
N GLY A 135 20.07 9.45 5.08
CA GLY A 135 20.54 8.10 4.73
C GLY A 135 20.09 7.62 3.35
N ASN A 136 19.75 6.34 3.27
CA ASN A 136 19.44 5.65 2.02
C ASN A 136 17.96 5.25 1.86
N VAL A 137 17.07 5.69 2.75
CA VAL A 137 15.67 5.27 2.75
C VAL A 137 14.73 6.45 2.56
N THR A 138 13.68 6.25 1.77
CA THR A 138 12.54 7.14 1.61
C THR A 138 11.30 6.31 1.28
N GLY A 139 10.13 6.91 1.13
CA GLY A 139 8.95 6.14 0.74
C GLY A 139 7.62 6.83 0.99
N ILE A 140 6.61 6.00 1.18
CA ILE A 140 5.23 6.42 1.43
C ILE A 140 4.81 5.88 2.81
N CYS A 141 4.27 6.78 3.63
CA CYS A 141 3.73 6.45 4.96
C CYS A 141 2.24 6.79 5.00
N THR A 142 1.41 5.82 5.35
CA THR A 142 -0.05 6.01 5.37
C THR A 142 -0.61 6.39 6.74
N LEU A 143 0.22 6.38 7.80
CA LEU A 143 -0.16 6.72 9.18
C LEU A 143 -1.52 6.13 9.59
N VAL A 144 -1.58 4.81 9.64
CA VAL A 144 -2.82 4.05 9.89
C VAL A 144 -3.53 4.49 11.17
N SER A 145 -2.78 4.87 12.23
CA SER A 145 -3.36 5.34 13.49
C SER A 145 -4.19 6.62 13.33
N GLU A 146 -3.79 7.55 12.47
CA GLU A 146 -4.56 8.76 12.18
C GLU A 146 -5.84 8.44 11.42
N MET A 147 -5.78 7.45 10.51
CA MET A 147 -6.97 6.97 9.80
C MET A 147 -7.98 6.33 10.75
N ILE A 148 -7.53 5.41 11.61
CA ILE A 148 -8.38 4.77 12.62
C ILE A 148 -9.07 5.82 13.50
N ALA A 149 -8.33 6.85 13.93
CA ALA A 149 -8.91 7.92 14.74
C ALA A 149 -10.02 8.68 14.00
N LYS A 150 -9.84 8.93 12.70
CA LYS A 150 -10.84 9.59 11.87
C LYS A 150 -12.05 8.69 11.62
N GLU A 151 -11.84 7.43 11.28
CA GLU A 151 -12.89 6.44 11.05
C GLU A 151 -13.77 6.23 12.29
N LEU A 152 -13.15 6.09 13.47
CA LEU A 152 -13.87 5.99 14.74
C LEU A 152 -14.60 7.28 15.09
N GLY A 153 -14.03 8.45 14.76
CA GLY A 153 -14.67 9.74 14.89
C GLY A 153 -15.94 9.85 14.05
N LEU A 154 -15.88 9.42 12.77
CA LEU A 154 -17.01 9.38 11.85
C LEU A 154 -18.11 8.43 12.33
N LEU A 155 -17.75 7.24 12.83
CA LEU A 155 -18.71 6.31 13.44
C LEU A 155 -19.40 6.92 14.65
N ARG A 156 -18.65 7.60 15.51
CA ARG A 156 -19.21 8.27 16.70
C ARG A 156 -20.13 9.43 16.33
N GLU A 157 -19.82 10.19 15.28
CA GLU A 157 -20.69 11.26 14.78
C GLU A 157 -21.98 10.68 14.20
N LEU A 158 -21.87 9.56 13.46
CA LEU A 158 -23.04 8.87 12.90
C LEU A 158 -23.91 8.22 13.99
N ILE A 159 -23.30 7.65 15.03
CA ILE A 159 -23.99 6.93 16.11
C ILE A 159 -23.49 7.47 17.47
N PRO A 160 -23.96 8.64 17.92
CA PRO A 160 -23.49 9.26 19.17
C PRO A 160 -23.72 8.40 20.42
N SER A 161 -24.72 7.51 20.38
CA SER A 161 -25.08 6.59 21.48
C SER A 161 -24.17 5.33 21.52
N ALA A 162 -23.30 5.13 20.54
CA ALA A 162 -22.41 3.97 20.49
C ALA A 162 -21.47 3.94 21.71
N LYS A 163 -21.37 2.77 22.33
CA LYS A 163 -20.47 2.48 23.46
C LYS A 163 -19.43 1.43 23.12
N THR A 164 -19.78 0.52 22.24
CA THR A 164 -18.92 -0.62 21.85
C THR A 164 -18.78 -0.66 20.35
N ILE A 165 -17.54 -0.66 19.89
CA ILE A 165 -17.17 -0.85 18.47
C ILE A 165 -16.52 -2.20 18.32
N ALA A 166 -16.95 -2.98 17.32
CA ALA A 166 -16.20 -4.14 16.87
C ALA A 166 -15.15 -3.71 15.85
N MET A 167 -14.02 -4.40 15.82
CA MET A 167 -12.99 -4.24 14.81
C MET A 167 -12.75 -5.57 14.13
N LEU A 168 -13.05 -5.67 12.85
CA LEU A 168 -12.72 -6.85 12.06
C LEU A 168 -11.24 -6.79 11.68
N TRP A 169 -10.47 -7.76 12.19
CA TRP A 169 -9.03 -7.81 12.07
C TRP A 169 -8.55 -9.13 11.47
N ASN A 170 -7.65 -9.05 10.48
CA ASN A 170 -6.98 -10.24 9.98
C ASN A 170 -5.65 -10.43 10.75
N PRO A 171 -5.51 -11.49 11.57
CA PRO A 171 -4.33 -11.71 12.39
C PRO A 171 -3.04 -11.98 11.58
N HIS A 172 -3.17 -12.27 10.29
CA HIS A 172 -2.03 -12.37 9.38
C HIS A 172 -1.53 -11.01 8.85
N ASN A 173 -2.20 -9.91 9.17
CA ASN A 173 -1.67 -8.57 8.94
C ASN A 173 -0.54 -8.28 9.93
N SER A 174 0.50 -7.60 9.45
CA SER A 174 1.68 -7.25 10.26
C SER A 174 1.58 -5.90 10.95
N SER A 175 0.41 -5.26 10.97
CA SER A 175 0.25 -3.92 11.53
C SER A 175 -0.13 -3.94 13.00
N GLU A 176 0.14 -2.84 13.70
CA GLU A 176 -0.23 -2.59 15.10
C GLU A 176 -1.66 -2.03 15.24
N GLU A 177 -2.47 -2.09 14.17
CA GLU A 177 -3.82 -1.52 14.11
C GLU A 177 -4.70 -1.83 15.33
N PRO A 178 -4.75 -3.06 15.88
CA PRO A 178 -5.56 -3.32 17.07
C PRO A 178 -5.09 -2.56 18.30
N ASN A 179 -3.78 -2.35 18.48
CA ASN A 179 -3.25 -1.59 19.61
C ASN A 179 -3.54 -0.09 19.43
N GLU A 180 -3.34 0.42 18.24
CA GLU A 180 -3.67 1.81 17.87
C GLU A 180 -5.18 2.08 18.03
N ALA A 181 -6.05 1.16 17.58
CA ALA A 181 -7.49 1.27 17.76
C ALA A 181 -7.89 1.26 19.25
N ARG A 182 -7.26 0.44 20.10
CA ARG A 182 -7.50 0.45 21.56
C ARG A 182 -7.14 1.80 22.20
N GLU A 183 -6.03 2.38 21.81
CA GLU A 183 -5.62 3.70 22.32
C GLU A 183 -6.63 4.79 21.92
N VAL A 184 -7.07 4.77 20.66
CA VAL A 184 -8.05 5.74 20.14
C VAL A 184 -9.42 5.56 20.81
N THR A 185 -9.92 4.33 20.87
CA THR A 185 -11.23 4.05 21.50
C THR A 185 -11.23 4.43 22.98
N ALA A 186 -10.15 4.19 23.71
CA ALA A 186 -10.02 4.60 25.10
C ALA A 186 -10.13 6.13 25.25
N LYS A 187 -9.46 6.92 24.38
CA LYS A 187 -9.56 8.39 24.36
C LYS A 187 -10.97 8.89 24.02
N LEU A 188 -11.72 8.13 23.21
CA LEU A 188 -13.09 8.43 22.83
C LEU A 188 -14.13 7.94 23.85
N GLY A 189 -13.74 7.23 24.91
CA GLY A 189 -14.63 6.62 25.89
C GLY A 189 -15.44 5.44 25.31
N LEU A 190 -14.92 4.77 24.29
CA LEU A 190 -15.52 3.61 23.64
C LEU A 190 -14.83 2.31 24.07
N GLN A 191 -15.58 1.21 24.05
CA GLN A 191 -15.02 -0.14 24.17
C GLN A 191 -14.71 -0.69 22.78
N LEU A 192 -13.59 -1.40 22.66
CA LEU A 192 -13.18 -2.08 21.42
C LEU A 192 -13.18 -3.59 21.59
N ASN A 193 -13.92 -4.27 20.74
CA ASN A 193 -13.90 -5.73 20.61
C ASN A 193 -13.22 -6.10 19.29
N VAL A 194 -12.08 -6.78 19.36
CA VAL A 194 -11.36 -7.24 18.16
C VAL A 194 -11.87 -8.61 17.77
N LEU A 195 -12.37 -8.72 16.54
CA LEU A 195 -12.87 -9.96 15.92
C LEU A 195 -11.86 -10.41 14.89
N ASN A 196 -11.20 -11.52 15.15
CA ASN A 196 -10.21 -12.08 14.25
C ASN A 196 -10.90 -12.89 13.15
N ALA A 197 -10.50 -12.66 11.89
CA ALA A 197 -10.96 -13.48 10.76
C ALA A 197 -9.90 -13.46 9.63
N SER A 198 -9.52 -14.66 9.19
CA SER A 198 -8.57 -14.89 8.08
C SER A 198 -9.13 -15.86 7.03
N THR A 199 -10.30 -16.44 7.29
CA THR A 199 -11.00 -17.38 6.41
C THR A 199 -12.47 -17.03 6.27
N ASP A 200 -13.16 -17.60 5.27
CA ASP A 200 -14.60 -17.39 5.06
C ASP A 200 -15.45 -17.86 6.25
N SER A 201 -15.07 -18.96 6.91
CA SER A 201 -15.75 -19.44 8.11
C SER A 201 -15.60 -18.44 9.24
N GLU A 202 -14.37 -17.99 9.52
CA GLU A 202 -14.09 -17.03 10.59
C GLU A 202 -14.77 -15.67 10.35
N LEU A 203 -14.96 -15.26 9.08
CA LEU A 203 -15.77 -14.06 8.77
C LEU A 203 -17.21 -14.22 9.24
N ASN A 204 -17.84 -15.36 8.93
CA ASN A 204 -19.22 -15.62 9.35
C ASN A 204 -19.32 -15.69 10.89
N ASP A 205 -18.38 -16.36 11.54
CA ASP A 205 -18.33 -16.48 13.00
C ASP A 205 -18.12 -15.11 13.67
N ALA A 206 -17.22 -14.27 13.12
CA ALA A 206 -16.97 -12.91 13.60
C ALA A 206 -18.24 -12.06 13.57
N PHE A 207 -18.99 -12.08 12.47
CA PHE A 207 -20.24 -11.34 12.39
C PHE A 207 -21.33 -11.91 13.29
N ALA A 208 -21.43 -13.22 13.47
CA ALA A 208 -22.35 -13.85 14.41
C ALA A 208 -22.08 -13.45 15.87
N MET A 209 -20.84 -13.10 16.22
CA MET A 209 -20.49 -12.66 17.57
C MET A 209 -20.92 -11.20 17.88
N LEU A 210 -21.26 -10.38 16.88
CA LEU A 210 -21.58 -8.95 17.08
C LEU A 210 -22.74 -8.73 18.06
N ASP A 211 -23.81 -9.53 17.96
CA ASP A 211 -24.96 -9.43 18.86
C ASP A 211 -24.57 -9.82 20.29
N HIS A 212 -23.83 -10.90 20.47
CA HIS A 212 -23.35 -11.35 21.79
C HIS A 212 -22.44 -10.30 22.44
N GLN A 213 -21.65 -9.58 21.64
CA GLN A 213 -20.74 -8.55 22.10
C GLN A 213 -21.38 -7.17 22.21
N ARG A 214 -22.67 -7.03 21.85
CA ARG A 214 -23.43 -5.77 21.85
C ARG A 214 -22.71 -4.66 21.09
N ALA A 215 -22.06 -4.99 19.98
CA ALA A 215 -21.38 -4.03 19.14
C ALA A 215 -22.38 -3.09 18.46
N ASN A 216 -22.18 -1.80 18.62
CA ASN A 216 -23.05 -0.78 18.02
C ASN A 216 -22.66 -0.47 16.57
N ALA A 217 -21.41 -0.71 16.21
CA ALA A 217 -20.86 -0.54 14.86
C ALA A 217 -19.61 -1.41 14.68
N ILE A 218 -19.18 -1.55 13.44
CA ILE A 218 -17.96 -2.29 13.10
C ILE A 218 -17.03 -1.45 12.23
N LEU A 219 -15.75 -1.45 12.59
CA LEU A 219 -14.63 -0.96 11.80
C LEU A 219 -14.01 -2.15 11.06
N VAL A 220 -14.03 -2.12 9.72
CA VAL A 220 -13.41 -3.15 8.89
C VAL A 220 -12.04 -2.68 8.43
N THR A 221 -10.99 -3.30 8.95
CA THR A 221 -9.60 -2.91 8.68
C THR A 221 -9.13 -3.31 7.29
N THR A 222 -7.96 -2.82 6.92
CA THR A 222 -7.33 -3.16 5.63
C THR A 222 -6.81 -4.59 5.66
N SER A 223 -7.23 -5.41 4.70
CA SER A 223 -6.65 -6.72 4.43
C SER A 223 -6.80 -7.08 2.96
N PRO A 224 -5.79 -7.64 2.29
CA PRO A 224 -5.96 -8.18 0.95
C PRO A 224 -7.07 -9.21 0.87
N PHE A 225 -7.17 -10.09 1.87
CA PHE A 225 -8.23 -11.07 1.98
C PHE A 225 -9.62 -10.39 2.04
N TYR A 226 -9.80 -9.39 2.91
CA TYR A 226 -11.08 -8.69 3.04
C TYR A 226 -11.50 -7.97 1.77
N LEU A 227 -10.56 -7.43 1.01
CA LEU A 227 -10.86 -6.77 -0.24
C LEU A 227 -11.44 -7.75 -1.27
N THR A 228 -10.93 -8.98 -1.33
CA THR A 228 -11.51 -10.03 -2.19
C THR A 228 -12.91 -10.46 -1.72
N LYS A 229 -13.26 -10.19 -0.46
CA LYS A 229 -14.54 -10.52 0.19
C LYS A 229 -15.44 -9.31 0.41
N ALA A 230 -15.17 -8.18 -0.25
CA ALA A 230 -15.92 -6.93 -0.02
C ALA A 230 -17.45 -7.10 -0.10
N LYS A 231 -17.94 -7.81 -1.12
CA LYS A 231 -19.38 -8.12 -1.26
C LYS A 231 -19.93 -8.96 -0.11
N GLN A 232 -19.19 -9.98 0.31
CA GLN A 232 -19.58 -10.86 1.42
C GLN A 232 -19.61 -10.07 2.75
N ILE A 233 -18.58 -9.28 3.02
CA ILE A 233 -18.48 -8.48 4.25
C ILE A 233 -19.60 -7.42 4.29
N ALA A 234 -19.87 -6.73 3.19
CA ALA A 234 -20.98 -5.78 3.10
C ALA A 234 -22.35 -6.47 3.32
N ALA A 235 -22.56 -7.66 2.74
CA ALA A 235 -23.77 -8.45 2.92
C ALA A 235 -23.94 -8.93 4.37
N LEU A 236 -22.87 -9.36 5.03
CA LEU A 236 -22.88 -9.74 6.44
C LEU A 236 -23.23 -8.53 7.34
N ALA A 237 -22.62 -7.37 7.10
CA ALA A 237 -22.97 -6.14 7.85
C ALA A 237 -24.45 -5.78 7.69
N ALA A 238 -25.01 -5.91 6.50
CA ALA A 238 -26.44 -5.70 6.26
C ALA A 238 -27.33 -6.75 6.94
N GLN A 239 -26.95 -8.04 6.87
CA GLN A 239 -27.67 -9.16 7.50
C GLN A 239 -27.76 -8.98 9.01
N TYR A 240 -26.65 -8.62 9.65
CA TYR A 240 -26.59 -8.39 11.11
C TYR A 240 -27.00 -6.97 11.50
N ARG A 241 -27.44 -6.16 10.53
CA ARG A 241 -27.88 -4.77 10.73
C ARG A 241 -26.88 -3.93 11.53
N VAL A 242 -25.60 -4.18 11.33
CA VAL A 242 -24.53 -3.44 12.01
C VAL A 242 -24.01 -2.33 11.11
N PRO A 243 -24.03 -1.06 11.56
CA PRO A 243 -23.39 0.02 10.84
C PRO A 243 -21.89 -0.23 10.70
N ALA A 244 -21.37 -0.14 9.48
CA ALA A 244 -19.99 -0.46 9.19
C ALA A 244 -19.27 0.70 8.50
N ILE A 245 -18.02 0.95 8.92
CA ILE A 245 -17.09 1.81 8.21
C ILE A 245 -15.96 0.95 7.63
N TYR A 246 -15.54 1.31 6.44
CA TYR A 246 -14.53 0.59 5.66
C TYR A 246 -13.42 1.55 5.24
N VAL A 247 -12.22 1.04 5.05
CA VAL A 247 -11.09 1.83 4.54
C VAL A 247 -11.23 2.15 3.04
N ARG A 248 -12.10 1.44 2.31
CA ARG A 248 -12.13 1.50 0.84
C ARG A 248 -13.54 1.60 0.28
N ARG A 249 -13.67 2.42 -0.78
CA ARG A 249 -14.94 2.66 -1.48
C ARG A 249 -15.57 1.40 -2.08
N GLU A 250 -14.74 0.40 -2.47
CA GLU A 250 -15.23 -0.84 -3.07
C GLU A 250 -16.23 -1.59 -2.16
N TYR A 251 -16.14 -1.41 -0.85
CA TYR A 251 -17.14 -1.95 0.08
C TYR A 251 -18.47 -1.20 0.01
N VAL A 252 -18.42 0.13 -0.17
CA VAL A 252 -19.63 0.97 -0.26
C VAL A 252 -20.32 0.70 -1.60
N GLU A 253 -19.58 0.57 -2.69
CA GLU A 253 -20.08 0.14 -4.00
C GLU A 253 -20.71 -1.26 -3.96
N ALA A 254 -20.20 -2.13 -3.08
CA ALA A 254 -20.76 -3.46 -2.82
C ALA A 254 -21.99 -3.47 -1.88
N GLY A 255 -22.46 -2.28 -1.43
CA GLY A 255 -23.62 -2.13 -0.54
C GLY A 255 -23.27 -1.85 0.93
N GLY A 256 -22.01 -1.58 1.25
CA GLY A 256 -21.59 -1.11 2.58
C GLY A 256 -22.10 0.28 2.90
N LEU A 257 -22.05 0.68 4.18
CA LEU A 257 -22.64 1.93 4.67
C LEU A 257 -21.79 3.16 4.36
N MET A 258 -20.52 3.16 4.75
CA MET A 258 -19.61 4.26 4.48
C MET A 258 -18.15 3.81 4.46
N SER A 259 -17.32 4.52 3.72
CA SER A 259 -15.86 4.33 3.73
C SER A 259 -15.15 5.64 3.91
N TYR A 260 -14.02 5.59 4.61
CA TYR A 260 -13.06 6.67 4.68
C TYR A 260 -11.66 6.12 4.45
N GLY A 261 -10.98 6.61 3.42
CA GLY A 261 -9.65 6.10 3.09
C GLY A 261 -8.97 6.90 1.99
N TYR A 262 -7.80 6.44 1.60
CA TYR A 262 -6.99 7.04 0.54
C TYR A 262 -6.87 6.10 -0.66
N ASP A 263 -6.49 6.68 -1.81
CA ASP A 263 -6.18 5.88 -3.00
C ASP A 263 -4.81 5.18 -2.83
N ILE A 264 -4.85 3.90 -2.50
CA ILE A 264 -3.65 3.08 -2.36
C ILE A 264 -2.90 2.93 -3.69
N PHE A 265 -3.61 2.94 -4.82
CA PHE A 265 -2.96 2.82 -6.13
C PHE A 265 -2.11 4.05 -6.45
N ASP A 266 -2.55 5.25 -6.00
CA ASP A 266 -1.71 6.45 -6.13
C ASP A 266 -0.44 6.34 -5.28
N SER A 267 -0.53 5.79 -4.08
CA SER A 267 0.65 5.51 -3.23
C SER A 267 1.66 4.62 -3.95
N TYR A 268 1.21 3.52 -4.58
CA TYR A 268 2.10 2.63 -5.33
C TYR A 268 2.63 3.26 -6.63
N ARG A 269 1.83 4.10 -7.30
CA ARG A 269 2.29 4.90 -8.44
C ARG A 269 3.43 5.83 -8.01
N LEU A 270 3.30 6.51 -6.87
CA LEU A 270 4.33 7.38 -6.32
C LEU A 270 5.60 6.62 -5.94
N VAL A 271 5.50 5.39 -5.43
CA VAL A 271 6.67 4.49 -5.25
C VAL A 271 7.39 4.27 -6.58
N GLY A 272 6.66 4.03 -7.65
CA GLY A 272 7.23 3.90 -9.01
C GLY A 272 7.93 5.18 -9.47
N VAL A 273 7.31 6.34 -9.25
CA VAL A 273 7.90 7.65 -9.55
C VAL A 273 9.19 7.87 -8.77
N TYR A 274 9.20 7.58 -7.46
CA TYR A 274 10.39 7.70 -6.62
C TYR A 274 11.51 6.75 -7.05
N SER A 275 11.16 5.51 -7.37
CA SER A 275 12.13 4.54 -7.89
C SER A 275 12.76 5.03 -9.20
N ALA A 276 11.96 5.59 -10.10
CA ALA A 276 12.45 6.15 -11.36
C ALA A 276 13.37 7.37 -11.15
N ARG A 277 13.08 8.23 -10.17
CA ARG A 277 13.93 9.36 -9.79
C ARG A 277 15.28 8.89 -9.25
N ILE A 278 15.27 7.88 -8.39
CA ILE A 278 16.50 7.28 -7.83
C ILE A 278 17.34 6.65 -8.94
N LEU A 279 16.71 5.93 -9.88
CA LEU A 279 17.39 5.38 -11.05
C LEU A 279 18.02 6.46 -11.96
N LYS A 280 17.53 7.70 -11.89
CA LYS A 280 18.10 8.88 -12.58
C LYS A 280 19.18 9.61 -11.77
N GLY A 281 19.46 9.16 -10.54
CA GLY A 281 20.51 9.69 -9.70
C GLY A 281 20.09 10.53 -8.50
N ASP A 282 18.77 10.69 -8.25
CA ASP A 282 18.30 11.34 -7.03
C ASP A 282 18.69 10.49 -5.81
N LYS A 283 19.08 11.15 -4.71
CA LYS A 283 19.40 10.46 -3.47
C LYS A 283 18.12 10.19 -2.67
N ALA A 284 17.92 8.97 -2.21
CA ALA A 284 16.76 8.60 -1.41
C ALA A 284 16.59 9.48 -0.17
N GLY A 285 17.69 9.80 0.53
CA GLY A 285 17.66 10.64 1.73
C GLY A 285 17.26 12.10 1.51
N ASP A 286 17.27 12.58 0.26
CA ASP A 286 16.84 13.94 -0.12
C ASP A 286 15.37 13.96 -0.59
N LEU A 287 14.75 12.80 -0.80
CA LEU A 287 13.36 12.68 -1.20
C LEU A 287 12.47 12.61 0.05
N PRO A 288 11.52 13.54 0.25
CA PRO A 288 10.62 13.48 1.40
C PRO A 288 9.84 12.18 1.46
N VAL A 289 9.57 11.67 2.65
CA VAL A 289 8.56 10.63 2.82
C VAL A 289 7.19 11.25 2.57
N LEU A 290 6.47 10.71 1.58
CA LEU A 290 5.14 11.20 1.24
C LEU A 290 4.07 10.55 2.11
N GLN A 291 3.02 11.31 2.32
CA GLN A 291 1.76 10.83 2.89
C GLN A 291 0.66 11.00 1.84
N PRO A 292 -0.35 10.13 1.82
CA PRO A 292 -1.55 10.38 1.04
C PRO A 292 -2.15 11.73 1.43
N THR A 293 -2.47 12.56 0.44
CA THR A 293 -3.07 13.88 0.66
C THR A 293 -4.55 13.92 0.30
N LYS A 294 -5.02 12.91 -0.42
CA LYS A 294 -6.41 12.78 -0.82
C LYS A 294 -7.03 11.64 -0.06
N PHE A 295 -7.95 11.99 0.82
CA PHE A 295 -8.84 11.06 1.51
C PHE A 295 -10.23 11.26 0.95
N GLU A 296 -11.00 10.19 0.88
CA GLU A 296 -12.33 10.17 0.32
C GLU A 296 -13.30 9.59 1.36
N LEU A 297 -14.36 10.34 1.66
CA LEU A 297 -15.52 9.87 2.43
C LEU A 297 -16.64 9.53 1.45
N VAL A 298 -16.94 8.26 1.29
CA VAL A 298 -18.06 7.78 0.48
C VAL A 298 -19.13 7.23 1.40
N ILE A 299 -20.38 7.64 1.18
CA ILE A 299 -21.55 7.21 1.97
C ILE A 299 -22.59 6.57 1.08
N ASN A 300 -23.37 5.63 1.63
CA ASN A 300 -24.46 4.95 0.93
C ASN A 300 -25.80 5.26 1.62
N LEU A 301 -26.59 6.14 1.01
CA LEU A 301 -27.88 6.59 1.54
C LEU A 301 -28.93 5.47 1.53
N LYS A 302 -28.87 4.59 0.52
CA LYS A 302 -29.78 3.44 0.43
C LYS A 302 -29.53 2.45 1.58
N THR A 303 -28.26 2.16 1.87
CA THR A 303 -27.87 1.27 2.98
C THR A 303 -28.22 1.92 4.33
N ALA A 304 -27.98 3.22 4.49
CA ALA A 304 -28.39 3.96 5.68
C ALA A 304 -29.88 3.84 5.93
N LYS A 305 -30.72 4.07 4.91
CA LYS A 305 -32.18 3.91 4.99
C LYS A 305 -32.60 2.49 5.42
N THR A 306 -31.92 1.47 4.88
CA THR A 306 -32.18 0.05 5.23
C THR A 306 -31.85 -0.24 6.69
N LEU A 307 -30.79 0.38 7.22
CA LEU A 307 -30.37 0.25 8.61
C LEU A 307 -31.17 1.15 9.57
N GLY A 308 -32.05 2.03 9.06
CA GLY A 308 -32.77 3.01 9.86
C GLY A 308 -31.86 4.14 10.38
N ILE A 309 -30.78 4.42 9.70
CA ILE A 309 -29.78 5.44 10.05
C ILE A 309 -29.99 6.68 9.19
N THR A 310 -29.90 7.85 9.80
CA THR A 310 -29.89 9.13 9.11
C THR A 310 -28.49 9.74 9.27
N PHE A 311 -27.82 10.06 8.16
CA PHE A 311 -26.55 10.78 8.22
C PHE A 311 -26.79 12.21 8.74
N PRO A 312 -26.03 12.66 9.76
CA PRO A 312 -26.07 14.05 10.20
C PRO A 312 -25.68 15.01 9.07
N PRO A 313 -26.25 16.26 9.06
CA PRO A 313 -25.90 17.25 8.04
C PRO A 313 -24.38 17.50 7.93
N GLY A 314 -23.65 17.43 9.05
CA GLY A 314 -22.19 17.57 9.08
C GLY A 314 -21.48 16.51 8.24
N LEU A 315 -21.88 15.23 8.38
CA LEU A 315 -21.30 14.14 7.59
C LEU A 315 -21.68 14.23 6.10
N LEU A 316 -22.93 14.63 5.80
CA LEU A 316 -23.37 14.84 4.41
C LEU A 316 -22.56 15.96 3.73
N ALA A 317 -22.25 17.03 4.46
CA ALA A 317 -21.52 18.18 3.92
C ALA A 317 -20.04 17.90 3.61
N ILE A 318 -19.43 16.91 4.29
CA ILE A 318 -18.02 16.54 4.10
C ILE A 318 -17.84 15.27 3.26
N ALA A 319 -18.94 14.61 2.86
CA ALA A 319 -18.87 13.45 1.99
C ALA A 319 -18.46 13.87 0.58
N ASP A 320 -17.44 13.18 0.03
CA ASP A 320 -16.99 13.39 -1.34
C ASP A 320 -17.97 12.78 -2.35
N GLU A 321 -18.66 11.70 -1.94
CA GLU A 321 -19.65 11.02 -2.77
C GLU A 321 -20.76 10.42 -1.89
N ALA A 322 -22.00 10.53 -2.37
CA ALA A 322 -23.18 9.88 -1.79
C ALA A 322 -23.82 8.96 -2.83
N ILE A 323 -23.84 7.65 -2.55
CA ILE A 323 -24.48 6.63 -3.40
C ILE A 323 -25.94 6.50 -2.98
N GLU A 324 -26.87 6.59 -3.97
CA GLU A 324 -28.33 6.50 -3.79
C GLU A 324 -28.89 5.11 -4.16
#